data_0b67f85db90ae96bdd856cbcb8525fdb
#
_entry.id   0b67f85db90ae96bdd856cbcb8525fdb
#
_cell.length_a   1.000
_cell.length_b   1.000
_cell.length_c   1.000
_cell.angle_alpha   90.00
_cell.angle_beta   90.00
_cell.angle_gamma   90.00
#
_symmetry.space_group_name_H-M   'P 1'
#
loop_
_entity.id
_entity.type
_entity.pdbx_description
1 polymer ?
#
loop_
_entity_poly.entity_id
_entity_poly.type
_entity_poly.pdbx_seq_one_letter_code
_entity_poly.pdbx_strand_id
1 'polypeptide(L)'
;MRKSLVAVLVLLVAGSASAGIEYEFRQTTQSDLDGGHPTECAGRAVIDGARSRVEFLSGDLYPPGTYVITKDGSRTLTFVDPSKKTFAEINAAAVANALGATKINITNQKVEMTPMPDHPVIAGIPTDHYRLAIDYQITVNFGSLPLTQMVHTLIDKWTTMAFGDVGETFLSGGVLHTGNASIDDLLSAENTKIKGFALRQTVQLTTVNNHATTGSKLGVNRMVTQSREMLVTSIQSTPQIAATQFVVPASFHKADPLIDDTQKAPMQMLSMEPAAH
;
A
#
# COMPACT_ATOMS: atom_id res chain seq x y z
N MET A 1 -42.29 57.69 -14.51
CA MET A 1 -40.87 57.24 -14.47
C MET A 1 -40.74 56.06 -13.51
N ARG A 2 -40.75 54.84 -14.04
CA ARG A 2 -40.59 53.61 -13.26
C ARG A 2 -39.09 53.19 -13.31
N LYS A 3 -38.41 53.18 -12.15
CA LYS A 3 -37.04 52.73 -12.03
C LYS A 3 -37.08 51.23 -11.74
N SER A 4 -36.67 50.40 -12.71
CA SER A 4 -36.51 48.98 -12.54
C SER A 4 -35.19 48.72 -11.82
N LEU A 5 -35.27 48.13 -10.64
CA LEU A 5 -34.13 47.63 -9.86
C LEU A 5 -33.79 46.20 -10.35
N VAL A 6 -32.69 46.03 -11.06
CA VAL A 6 -32.17 44.72 -11.46
C VAL A 6 -31.30 44.21 -10.30
N ALA A 7 -31.81 43.24 -9.56
CA ALA A 7 -31.01 42.52 -8.54
C ALA A 7 -30.17 41.45 -9.24
N VAL A 8 -28.85 41.64 -9.27
CA VAL A 8 -27.89 40.62 -9.73
C VAL A 8 -27.67 39.63 -8.59
N LEU A 9 -28.26 38.44 -8.73
CA LEU A 9 -28.03 37.32 -7.82
C LEU A 9 -26.68 36.65 -8.19
N VAL A 10 -25.63 36.98 -7.46
CA VAL A 10 -24.33 36.28 -7.57
C VAL A 10 -24.45 34.93 -6.86
N LEU A 11 -24.67 33.86 -7.62
CA LEU A 11 -24.56 32.49 -7.13
C LEU A 11 -23.05 32.20 -6.87
N LEU A 12 -22.67 32.30 -5.61
CA LEU A 12 -21.42 31.68 -5.12
C LEU A 12 -21.55 30.16 -5.22
N VAL A 13 -21.04 29.59 -6.30
CA VAL A 13 -20.78 28.17 -6.38
C VAL A 13 -19.63 27.89 -5.39
N ALA A 14 -19.95 27.59 -4.14
CA ALA A 14 -19.02 26.99 -3.21
C ALA A 14 -18.70 25.60 -3.77
N GLY A 15 -17.65 25.51 -4.57
CA GLY A 15 -17.06 24.22 -4.90
C GLY A 15 -16.75 23.52 -3.58
N SER A 16 -17.33 22.36 -3.36
CA SER A 16 -17.00 21.48 -2.25
C SER A 16 -15.52 21.13 -2.40
N ALA A 17 -14.65 21.93 -1.76
CA ALA A 17 -13.26 21.54 -1.57
C ALA A 17 -13.31 20.23 -0.77
N SER A 18 -12.94 19.12 -1.38
CA SER A 18 -12.77 17.86 -0.69
C SER A 18 -11.77 18.13 0.43
N ALA A 19 -12.23 18.00 1.69
CA ALA A 19 -11.32 18.12 2.80
C ALA A 19 -10.32 16.95 2.74
N GLY A 20 -9.05 17.25 2.86
CA GLY A 20 -8.05 16.22 3.05
C GLY A 20 -8.16 15.59 4.44
N ILE A 21 -7.43 14.53 4.65
CA ILE A 21 -7.31 13.88 5.97
C ILE A 21 -5.85 13.84 6.41
N GLU A 22 -5.66 13.94 7.72
CA GLU A 22 -4.40 13.70 8.40
C GLU A 22 -4.62 12.63 9.47
N TYR A 23 -3.73 11.64 9.54
CA TYR A 23 -3.84 10.58 10.54
C TYR A 23 -2.47 10.12 11.02
N GLU A 24 -2.43 9.59 12.24
CA GLU A 24 -1.30 8.86 12.78
C GLU A 24 -1.59 7.36 12.74
N PHE A 25 -0.54 6.57 12.56
CA PHE A 25 -0.66 5.12 12.45
C PHE A 25 0.47 4.40 13.17
N ARG A 26 0.21 3.13 13.48
CA ARG A 26 1.22 2.12 13.82
C ARG A 26 1.10 0.97 12.85
N GLN A 27 2.24 0.40 12.49
CA GLN A 27 2.30 -0.80 11.68
C GLN A 27 3.23 -1.81 12.33
N THR A 28 2.80 -3.06 12.40
CA THR A 28 3.60 -4.20 12.83
C THR A 28 3.66 -5.19 11.67
N THR A 29 4.84 -5.70 11.39
CA THR A 29 5.09 -6.74 10.37
C THR A 29 5.86 -7.87 11.00
N GLN A 30 5.49 -9.11 10.69
CA GLN A 30 6.15 -10.31 11.17
C GLN A 30 6.26 -11.32 10.03
N SER A 31 7.40 -12.00 9.93
CA SER A 31 7.65 -13.01 8.90
C SER A 31 8.41 -14.20 9.50
N ASP A 32 7.99 -15.40 9.12
CA ASP A 32 8.72 -16.63 9.47
C ASP A 32 10.12 -16.68 8.84
N LEU A 33 10.36 -15.87 7.79
CA LEU A 33 11.67 -15.77 7.13
C LEU A 33 12.69 -15.04 7.99
N ASP A 34 12.23 -14.09 8.82
CA ASP A 34 13.07 -13.26 9.69
C ASP A 34 13.15 -13.81 11.12
N GLY A 35 12.90 -15.13 11.28
CA GLY A 35 12.87 -15.78 12.60
C GLY A 35 11.64 -15.44 13.44
N GLY A 36 10.60 -14.90 12.83
CA GLY A 36 9.34 -14.57 13.51
C GLY A 36 9.39 -13.33 14.41
N HIS A 37 10.45 -12.53 14.35
CA HIS A 37 10.55 -11.31 15.14
C HIS A 37 9.68 -10.22 14.52
N PRO A 38 8.76 -9.59 15.28
CA PRO A 38 7.97 -8.48 14.78
C PRO A 38 8.87 -7.24 14.61
N THR A 39 8.69 -6.55 13.49
CA THR A 39 9.20 -5.20 13.25
C THR A 39 8.06 -4.22 13.33
N GLU A 40 8.31 -3.05 13.90
CA GLU A 40 7.28 -2.04 14.11
C GLU A 40 7.71 -0.71 13.49
N CYS A 41 6.73 0.07 13.06
CA CYS A 41 6.93 1.49 12.77
C CYS A 41 5.69 2.28 13.17
N ALA A 42 5.90 3.56 13.47
CA ALA A 42 4.83 4.52 13.64
C ALA A 42 5.09 5.73 12.75
N GLY A 43 4.01 6.37 12.32
CA GLY A 43 4.12 7.48 11.41
C GLY A 43 2.88 8.35 11.36
N ARG A 44 2.95 9.33 10.49
CA ARG A 44 1.87 10.26 10.17
C ARG A 44 1.63 10.25 8.67
N ALA A 45 0.38 10.32 8.27
CA ALA A 45 0.03 10.42 6.87
C ALA A 45 -0.93 11.57 6.62
N VAL A 46 -0.80 12.17 5.43
CA VAL A 46 -1.67 13.23 4.93
C VAL A 46 -2.14 12.82 3.54
N ILE A 47 -3.47 12.91 3.30
CA ILE A 47 -4.09 12.59 2.00
C ILE A 47 -4.90 13.79 1.53
N ASP A 48 -4.75 14.13 0.25
CA ASP A 48 -5.51 15.18 -0.42
C ASP A 48 -5.83 14.73 -1.86
N GLY A 49 -6.97 14.14 -2.06
CA GLY A 49 -7.37 13.51 -3.31
C GLY A 49 -6.42 12.37 -3.70
N ALA A 50 -5.81 12.47 -4.88
CA ALA A 50 -4.82 11.50 -5.38
C ALA A 50 -3.39 11.69 -4.81
N ARG A 51 -3.19 12.69 -3.96
CA ARG A 51 -1.89 13.00 -3.35
C ARG A 51 -1.84 12.44 -1.95
N SER A 52 -0.74 11.85 -1.58
CA SER A 52 -0.49 11.47 -0.19
C SER A 52 0.99 11.67 0.20
N ARG A 53 1.21 11.89 1.49
CA ARG A 53 2.52 11.85 2.13
C ARG A 53 2.42 11.00 3.37
N VAL A 54 3.33 10.05 3.50
CA VAL A 54 3.48 9.19 4.67
C VAL A 54 4.87 9.40 5.23
N GLU A 55 4.96 9.85 6.48
CA GLU A 55 6.21 10.11 7.18
C GLU A 55 6.39 9.11 8.32
N PHE A 56 7.56 8.47 8.40
CA PHE A 56 7.89 7.51 9.44
C PHE A 56 8.56 8.25 10.60
N LEU A 57 7.96 8.18 11.78
CA LEU A 57 8.43 8.91 12.97
C LEU A 57 9.30 8.03 13.87
N SER A 58 9.06 6.73 13.87
CA SER A 58 9.82 5.76 14.65
C SER A 58 9.70 4.35 14.10
N GLY A 59 10.58 3.45 14.54
CA GLY A 59 10.55 2.02 14.22
C GLY A 59 11.75 1.54 13.44
N ASP A 60 11.76 0.23 13.15
CA ASP A 60 12.89 -0.46 12.54
C ASP A 60 12.72 -0.65 11.03
N LEU A 61 11.48 -0.48 10.52
CA LEU A 61 11.18 -0.74 9.11
C LEU A 61 11.70 0.36 8.19
N TYR A 62 11.63 1.62 8.65
CA TYR A 62 12.13 2.77 7.92
C TYR A 62 12.87 3.72 8.88
N PRO A 63 13.98 4.32 8.45
CA PRO A 63 14.66 5.34 9.27
C PRO A 63 13.72 6.48 9.64
N PRO A 64 13.69 6.91 10.92
CA PRO A 64 12.88 8.03 11.35
C PRO A 64 13.14 9.30 10.54
N GLY A 65 12.07 10.03 10.18
CA GLY A 65 12.12 11.24 9.35
C GLY A 65 12.10 10.97 7.85
N THR A 66 12.25 9.72 7.39
CA THR A 66 12.01 9.39 5.97
C THR A 66 10.51 9.47 5.66
N TYR A 67 10.19 9.76 4.40
CA TYR A 67 8.79 9.84 3.99
C TYR A 67 8.58 9.40 2.54
N VAL A 68 7.36 9.04 2.23
CA VAL A 68 6.92 8.67 0.88
C VAL A 68 5.87 9.66 0.40
N ILE A 69 6.02 10.14 -0.82
CA ILE A 69 5.04 10.98 -1.50
C ILE A 69 4.47 10.22 -2.69
N THR A 70 3.16 10.35 -2.90
CA THR A 70 2.50 10.05 -4.18
C THR A 70 1.66 11.24 -4.62
N LYS A 71 1.51 11.42 -5.94
CA LYS A 71 0.73 12.51 -6.54
C LYS A 71 -0.33 12.03 -7.53
N ASP A 72 -0.30 10.74 -7.82
CA ASP A 72 -1.03 10.13 -8.94
C ASP A 72 -1.81 8.88 -8.51
N GLY A 73 -2.26 8.84 -7.26
CA GLY A 73 -2.99 7.70 -6.71
C GLY A 73 -2.09 6.46 -6.54
N SER A 74 -0.85 6.68 -6.09
CA SER A 74 0.14 5.61 -5.82
C SER A 74 0.72 4.92 -7.06
N ARG A 75 0.55 5.47 -8.26
CA ARG A 75 1.22 4.96 -9.47
C ARG A 75 2.73 5.19 -9.44
N THR A 76 3.15 6.28 -8.80
CA THR A 76 4.55 6.60 -8.55
C THR A 76 4.73 6.85 -7.07
N LEU A 77 5.63 6.10 -6.45
CA LEU A 77 6.06 6.30 -5.07
C LEU A 77 7.41 7.01 -5.08
N THR A 78 7.47 8.16 -4.41
CA THR A 78 8.72 8.91 -4.24
C THR A 78 9.17 8.78 -2.79
N PHE A 79 10.17 7.94 -2.56
CA PHE A 79 10.82 7.76 -1.26
C PHE A 79 11.83 8.88 -1.04
N VAL A 80 11.78 9.53 0.10
CA VAL A 80 12.64 10.67 0.41
C VAL A 80 13.38 10.43 1.72
N ASP A 81 14.69 10.57 1.67
CA ASP A 81 15.58 10.54 2.85
C ASP A 81 16.13 11.94 3.11
N PRO A 82 15.58 12.70 4.09
CA PRO A 82 16.05 14.04 4.41
C PRO A 82 17.46 14.06 4.98
N SER A 83 17.88 13.00 5.65
CA SER A 83 19.19 12.92 6.29
C SER A 83 20.30 12.90 5.25
N LYS A 84 20.07 12.23 4.13
CA LYS A 84 20.97 12.14 2.98
C LYS A 84 20.69 13.20 1.91
N LYS A 85 19.56 13.93 2.01
CA LYS A 85 19.03 14.81 0.97
C LYS A 85 18.86 14.11 -0.38
N THR A 86 18.35 12.88 -0.35
CA THR A 86 18.13 12.07 -1.53
C THR A 86 16.67 11.69 -1.69
N PHE A 87 16.28 11.34 -2.90
CA PHE A 87 15.00 10.71 -3.17
C PHE A 87 15.13 9.65 -4.26
N ALA A 88 14.24 8.64 -4.23
CA ALA A 88 14.14 7.61 -5.24
C ALA A 88 12.68 7.45 -5.67
N GLU A 89 12.46 7.19 -6.96
CA GLU A 89 11.11 7.00 -7.51
C GLU A 89 10.93 5.55 -7.95
N ILE A 90 9.84 4.95 -7.50
CA ILE A 90 9.41 3.61 -7.88
C ILE A 90 8.07 3.74 -8.61
N ASN A 91 8.02 3.27 -9.83
CA ASN A 91 6.82 3.21 -10.66
C ASN A 91 6.77 1.89 -11.43
N ALA A 92 5.69 1.64 -12.20
CA ALA A 92 5.53 0.43 -12.97
C ALA A 92 6.73 0.12 -13.89
N ALA A 93 7.34 1.14 -14.50
CA ALA A 93 8.51 0.96 -15.37
C ALA A 93 9.74 0.52 -14.57
N ALA A 94 9.98 1.11 -13.39
CA ALA A 94 11.07 0.71 -12.51
C ALA A 94 10.88 -0.73 -12.01
N VAL A 95 9.67 -1.11 -11.63
CA VAL A 95 9.33 -2.49 -11.23
C VAL A 95 9.52 -3.45 -12.39
N ALA A 96 9.01 -3.12 -13.58
CA ALA A 96 9.18 -3.95 -14.77
C ALA A 96 10.67 -4.13 -15.14
N ASN A 97 11.48 -3.08 -15.03
CA ASN A 97 12.92 -3.18 -15.26
C ASN A 97 13.62 -4.04 -14.21
N ALA A 98 13.24 -3.93 -12.95
CA ALA A 98 13.79 -4.75 -11.86
C ALA A 98 13.43 -6.23 -12.02
N LEU A 99 12.22 -6.54 -12.45
CA LEU A 99 11.77 -7.90 -12.76
C LEU A 99 12.46 -8.44 -14.03
N GLY A 100 12.94 -7.56 -14.91
CA GLY A 100 13.66 -7.91 -16.14
C GLY A 100 12.88 -8.85 -17.05
N ALA A 101 13.53 -9.92 -17.51
CA ALA A 101 12.91 -10.95 -18.36
C ALA A 101 12.08 -11.98 -17.56
N THR A 102 11.91 -11.78 -16.27
CA THR A 102 11.16 -12.69 -15.39
C THR A 102 9.68 -12.67 -15.79
N LYS A 103 9.17 -13.82 -16.24
CA LYS A 103 7.76 -13.98 -16.57
C LYS A 103 7.01 -14.43 -15.33
N ILE A 104 6.13 -13.55 -14.86
CA ILE A 104 5.22 -13.85 -13.74
C ILE A 104 3.85 -14.15 -14.33
N ASN A 105 3.29 -15.29 -13.95
CA ASN A 105 1.95 -15.71 -14.34
C ASN A 105 1.13 -16.02 -13.08
N ILE A 106 -0.06 -15.44 -12.98
CA ILE A 106 -1.02 -15.68 -11.90
C ILE A 106 -2.21 -16.44 -12.46
N THR A 107 -2.53 -17.55 -11.84
CA THR A 107 -3.62 -18.44 -12.24
C THR A 107 -4.45 -18.88 -11.02
N ASN A 108 -5.61 -19.50 -11.26
CA ASN A 108 -6.47 -20.05 -10.22
C ASN A 108 -6.92 -19.01 -9.18
N GLN A 109 -7.13 -17.78 -9.60
CA GLN A 109 -7.54 -16.70 -8.73
C GLN A 109 -8.96 -16.93 -8.19
N LYS A 110 -9.10 -16.84 -6.87
CA LYS A 110 -10.38 -16.84 -6.18
C LYS A 110 -10.38 -15.70 -5.17
N VAL A 111 -11.36 -14.82 -5.24
CA VAL A 111 -11.49 -13.66 -4.36
C VAL A 111 -12.89 -13.68 -3.72
N GLU A 112 -12.93 -13.91 -2.41
CA GLU A 112 -14.15 -13.94 -1.63
C GLU A 112 -14.15 -12.80 -0.60
N MET A 113 -15.23 -12.03 -0.53
CA MET A 113 -15.42 -10.96 0.44
C MET A 113 -16.62 -11.31 1.32
N THR A 114 -16.44 -11.21 2.64
CA THR A 114 -17.45 -11.47 3.65
C THR A 114 -17.58 -10.29 4.60
N PRO A 115 -18.75 -9.65 4.71
CA PRO A 115 -19.03 -8.72 5.79
C PRO A 115 -19.00 -9.46 7.13
N MET A 116 -18.34 -8.89 8.12
CA MET A 116 -18.24 -9.44 9.46
C MET A 116 -19.24 -8.75 10.38
N PRO A 117 -19.73 -9.40 11.44
CA PRO A 117 -20.81 -8.87 12.28
C PRO A 117 -20.34 -7.82 13.31
N ASP A 118 -19.06 -7.63 13.49
CA ASP A 118 -18.50 -6.69 14.46
C ASP A 118 -18.30 -5.31 13.85
N HIS A 119 -18.63 -4.28 14.63
CA HIS A 119 -18.53 -2.87 14.25
C HIS A 119 -17.77 -2.09 15.32
N PRO A 120 -16.45 -2.33 15.50
CA PRO A 120 -15.69 -1.67 16.55
C PRO A 120 -15.53 -0.17 16.27
N VAL A 121 -15.28 0.58 17.34
CA VAL A 121 -14.89 1.99 17.27
C VAL A 121 -13.38 2.07 17.26
N ILE A 122 -12.79 2.66 16.21
CA ILE A 122 -11.35 2.84 16.03
C ILE A 122 -11.06 4.33 15.90
N ALA A 123 -10.10 4.85 16.67
CA ALA A 123 -9.79 6.27 16.74
C ALA A 123 -11.05 7.15 16.98
N GLY A 124 -12.02 6.66 17.77
CA GLY A 124 -13.28 7.35 18.05
C GLY A 124 -14.35 7.26 16.95
N ILE A 125 -14.12 6.51 15.88
CA ILE A 125 -14.98 6.43 14.71
C ILE A 125 -15.54 5.02 14.56
N PRO A 126 -16.88 4.85 14.37
CA PRO A 126 -17.48 3.56 14.04
C PRO A 126 -16.96 3.02 12.71
N THR A 127 -16.75 1.71 12.64
CA THR A 127 -16.26 1.03 11.44
C THR A 127 -17.13 -0.16 11.08
N ASP A 128 -17.12 -0.47 9.76
CA ASP A 128 -17.61 -1.75 9.23
C ASP A 128 -16.41 -2.67 9.01
N HIS A 129 -16.56 -3.94 9.37
CA HIS A 129 -15.54 -4.94 9.24
C HIS A 129 -15.81 -5.86 8.04
N TYR A 130 -14.80 -6.04 7.20
CA TYR A 130 -14.83 -6.93 6.04
C TYR A 130 -13.63 -7.86 6.06
N ARG A 131 -13.88 -9.13 5.71
CA ARG A 131 -12.86 -10.13 5.47
C ARG A 131 -12.77 -10.43 4.00
N LEU A 132 -11.56 -10.39 3.45
CA LEU A 132 -11.26 -10.74 2.07
C LEU A 132 -10.29 -11.92 2.08
N ALA A 133 -10.69 -13.02 1.44
CA ALA A 133 -9.84 -14.18 1.22
C ALA A 133 -9.46 -14.22 -0.27
N ILE A 134 -8.17 -14.31 -0.55
CA ILE A 134 -7.63 -14.35 -1.91
C ILE A 134 -6.74 -15.58 -2.03
N ASP A 135 -7.11 -16.49 -2.92
CA ASP A 135 -6.30 -17.65 -3.29
C ASP A 135 -5.82 -17.47 -4.72
N TYR A 136 -4.57 -17.78 -4.97
CA TYR A 136 -4.03 -17.82 -6.32
C TYR A 136 -2.75 -18.68 -6.40
N GLN A 137 -2.40 -19.02 -7.62
CA GLN A 137 -1.16 -19.67 -7.94
C GLN A 137 -0.28 -18.70 -8.71
N ILE A 138 0.94 -18.47 -8.23
CA ILE A 138 1.97 -17.69 -8.91
C ILE A 138 3.02 -18.63 -9.49
N THR A 139 3.34 -18.43 -10.77
CA THR A 139 4.45 -19.10 -11.44
C THR A 139 5.44 -18.06 -11.91
N VAL A 140 6.66 -18.16 -11.42
CA VAL A 140 7.79 -17.32 -11.80
C VAL A 140 8.77 -18.13 -12.62
N ASN A 141 9.09 -17.66 -13.83
CA ASN A 141 10.00 -18.35 -14.72
C ASN A 141 11.39 -17.71 -14.66
N PHE A 142 12.35 -18.44 -14.10
CA PHE A 142 13.77 -18.07 -14.12
C PHE A 142 14.45 -18.83 -15.27
N GLY A 143 14.49 -18.18 -16.44
CA GLY A 143 14.95 -18.86 -17.67
C GLY A 143 14.06 -20.02 -18.04
N SER A 144 14.59 -21.26 -18.01
CA SER A 144 13.85 -22.50 -18.29
C SER A 144 13.23 -23.17 -17.06
N LEU A 145 13.46 -22.64 -15.85
CA LEU A 145 12.98 -23.24 -14.60
C LEU A 145 11.74 -22.48 -14.08
N PRO A 146 10.54 -23.09 -14.17
CA PRO A 146 9.35 -22.53 -13.53
C PRO A 146 9.34 -22.85 -12.05
N LEU A 147 9.16 -21.83 -11.22
CA LEU A 147 8.85 -21.95 -9.80
C LEU A 147 7.37 -21.63 -9.60
N THR A 148 6.64 -22.57 -9.03
CA THR A 148 5.21 -22.43 -8.79
C THR A 148 4.92 -22.46 -7.31
N GLN A 149 4.13 -21.50 -6.84
CA GLN A 149 3.72 -21.35 -5.46
C GLN A 149 2.20 -21.17 -5.37
N MET A 150 1.59 -21.76 -4.34
CA MET A 150 0.24 -21.44 -3.93
C MET A 150 0.29 -20.34 -2.89
N VAL A 151 -0.51 -19.32 -3.10
CA VAL A 151 -0.60 -18.17 -2.19
C VAL A 151 -2.02 -18.06 -1.67
N HIS A 152 -2.14 -17.96 -0.36
CA HIS A 152 -3.38 -17.66 0.35
C HIS A 152 -3.18 -16.37 1.12
N THR A 153 -4.02 -15.37 0.83
CA THR A 153 -4.01 -14.07 1.51
C THR A 153 -5.34 -13.87 2.22
N LEU A 154 -5.28 -13.59 3.51
CA LEU A 154 -6.44 -13.21 4.31
C LEU A 154 -6.26 -11.76 4.75
N ILE A 155 -7.24 -10.91 4.41
CA ILE A 155 -7.22 -9.49 4.72
C ILE A 155 -8.48 -9.17 5.53
N ASP A 156 -8.29 -8.64 6.73
CA ASP A 156 -9.37 -8.01 7.49
C ASP A 156 -9.21 -6.49 7.40
N LYS A 157 -10.28 -5.80 6.97
CA LYS A 157 -10.33 -4.33 6.88
C LYS A 157 -11.49 -3.79 7.72
N TRP A 158 -11.19 -2.83 8.57
CA TRP A 158 -12.18 -2.03 9.29
C TRP A 158 -12.23 -0.64 8.67
N THR A 159 -13.31 -0.36 7.96
CA THR A 159 -13.45 0.85 7.15
C THR A 159 -14.54 1.77 7.66
N THR A 160 -14.45 3.04 7.30
CA THR A 160 -15.47 4.04 7.59
C THR A 160 -15.74 4.91 6.38
N MET A 161 -17.01 5.31 6.20
CA MET A 161 -17.42 6.29 5.20
C MET A 161 -17.39 7.74 5.70
N ALA A 162 -16.97 7.97 6.95
CA ALA A 162 -16.95 9.30 7.56
C ALA A 162 -16.09 10.34 6.80
N PHE A 163 -15.11 9.88 6.00
CA PHE A 163 -14.22 10.72 5.21
C PHE A 163 -14.51 10.66 3.70
N GLY A 164 -15.63 10.06 3.31
CA GLY A 164 -15.97 9.84 1.92
C GLY A 164 -15.05 8.84 1.22
N ASP A 165 -14.93 8.99 -0.09
CA ASP A 165 -14.10 8.11 -0.93
C ASP A 165 -12.69 8.71 -1.03
N VAL A 166 -11.99 8.76 0.09
CA VAL A 166 -10.60 9.22 0.15
C VAL A 166 -9.69 8.11 -0.34
N GLY A 167 -8.79 8.44 -1.26
CA GLY A 167 -7.81 7.49 -1.80
C GLY A 167 -7.00 6.81 -0.70
N GLU A 168 -6.71 5.54 -0.88
CA GLU A 168 -5.84 4.80 0.02
C GLU A 168 -4.37 5.21 -0.17
N THR A 169 -3.59 5.20 0.91
CA THR A 169 -2.13 5.32 0.82
C THR A 169 -1.54 3.95 0.45
N PHE A 170 -0.27 3.94 0.03
CA PHE A 170 0.45 2.69 -0.21
C PHE A 170 0.51 1.78 1.03
N LEU A 171 0.39 2.34 2.24
CA LEU A 171 0.36 1.58 3.50
C LEU A 171 -0.92 0.77 3.67
N SER A 172 -2.04 1.27 3.19
CA SER A 172 -3.35 0.63 3.29
C SER A 172 -3.70 -0.26 2.09
N GLY A 173 -2.71 -0.60 1.27
CA GLY A 173 -2.93 -1.39 0.07
C GLY A 173 -3.21 -0.56 -1.18
N GLY A 174 -2.86 0.73 -1.15
CA GLY A 174 -2.89 1.60 -2.33
C GLY A 174 -2.16 0.93 -3.49
N VAL A 175 -2.81 0.88 -4.64
CA VAL A 175 -2.39 0.05 -5.78
C VAL A 175 -1.10 0.60 -6.37
N LEU A 176 0.01 -0.06 -6.10
CA LEU A 176 1.20 0.09 -6.94
C LEU A 176 0.93 -0.62 -8.27
N HIS A 177 0.87 0.14 -9.35
CA HIS A 177 0.82 -0.46 -10.67
C HIS A 177 2.17 -1.08 -11.00
N THR A 178 2.19 -2.41 -11.12
CA THR A 178 3.42 -3.17 -11.40
C THR A 178 3.75 -3.23 -12.89
N GLY A 179 2.77 -2.89 -13.75
CA GLY A 179 2.84 -3.07 -15.21
C GLY A 179 2.60 -4.51 -15.65
N ASN A 180 2.34 -5.44 -14.72
CA ASN A 180 1.89 -6.79 -15.01
C ASN A 180 0.38 -6.86 -14.81
N ALA A 181 -0.39 -7.05 -15.88
CA ALA A 181 -1.85 -7.03 -15.82
C ALA A 181 -2.42 -8.02 -14.80
N SER A 182 -1.87 -9.23 -14.69
CA SER A 182 -2.37 -10.24 -13.75
C SER A 182 -2.16 -9.85 -12.29
N ILE A 183 -1.06 -9.15 -11.98
CA ILE A 183 -0.80 -8.63 -10.64
C ILE A 183 -1.70 -7.41 -10.37
N ASP A 184 -1.78 -6.50 -11.32
CA ASP A 184 -2.55 -5.27 -11.19
C ASP A 184 -4.05 -5.56 -11.05
N ASP A 185 -4.57 -6.58 -11.78
CA ASP A 185 -5.96 -7.05 -11.65
C ASP A 185 -6.23 -7.66 -10.27
N LEU A 186 -5.28 -8.44 -9.72
CA LEU A 186 -5.39 -9.02 -8.38
C LEU A 186 -5.46 -7.93 -7.31
N LEU A 187 -4.56 -6.95 -7.37
CA LEU A 187 -4.52 -5.81 -6.45
C LEU A 187 -5.78 -4.92 -6.57
N SER A 188 -6.27 -4.72 -7.81
CA SER A 188 -7.50 -3.96 -8.07
C SER A 188 -8.75 -4.66 -7.53
N ALA A 189 -8.82 -5.99 -7.60
CA ALA A 189 -9.96 -6.77 -7.13
C ALA A 189 -10.22 -6.59 -5.62
N GLU A 190 -9.17 -6.33 -4.85
CA GLU A 190 -9.28 -5.99 -3.43
C GLU A 190 -9.97 -4.64 -3.21
N ASN A 191 -9.48 -3.60 -3.90
CA ASN A 191 -9.92 -2.22 -3.67
C ASN A 191 -11.31 -1.91 -4.21
N THR A 192 -11.81 -2.67 -5.19
CA THR A 192 -13.13 -2.44 -5.77
C THR A 192 -14.28 -2.99 -4.92
N LYS A 193 -14.02 -3.95 -4.04
CA LYS A 193 -15.06 -4.65 -3.26
C LYS A 193 -15.37 -4.00 -1.92
N ILE A 194 -14.39 -3.34 -1.30
CA ILE A 194 -14.53 -2.71 0.02
C ILE A 194 -14.42 -1.21 -0.14
N LYS A 195 -15.46 -0.48 0.30
CA LYS A 195 -15.51 0.98 0.23
C LYS A 195 -15.16 1.62 1.58
N GLY A 196 -14.75 2.88 1.51
CA GLY A 196 -14.42 3.68 2.67
C GLY A 196 -12.93 3.63 3.04
N PHE A 197 -12.56 4.49 3.97
CA PHE A 197 -11.19 4.59 4.45
C PHE A 197 -10.90 3.55 5.53
N ALA A 198 -9.82 2.79 5.39
CA ALA A 198 -9.43 1.76 6.35
C ALA A 198 -8.75 2.38 7.59
N LEU A 199 -9.36 2.20 8.78
CA LEU A 199 -8.78 2.60 10.06
C LEU A 199 -7.94 1.50 10.70
N ARG A 200 -8.18 0.25 10.33
CA ARG A 200 -7.35 -0.91 10.69
C ARG A 200 -7.35 -1.88 9.53
N GLN A 201 -6.21 -2.48 9.29
CA GLN A 201 -6.07 -3.56 8.32
C GLN A 201 -5.10 -4.60 8.86
N THR A 202 -5.47 -5.87 8.79
CA THR A 202 -4.55 -6.99 8.98
C THR A 202 -4.43 -7.75 7.68
N VAL A 203 -3.22 -8.17 7.34
CA VAL A 203 -2.92 -9.00 6.18
C VAL A 203 -2.16 -10.22 6.67
N GLN A 204 -2.65 -11.39 6.37
CA GLN A 204 -1.93 -12.65 6.57
C GLN A 204 -1.69 -13.27 5.21
N LEU A 205 -0.45 -13.48 4.86
CA LEU A 205 -0.01 -14.12 3.63
C LEU A 205 0.60 -15.46 3.97
N THR A 206 0.10 -16.53 3.38
CA THR A 206 0.67 -17.87 3.47
C THR A 206 1.08 -18.34 2.10
N THR A 207 2.34 -18.70 1.94
CA THR A 207 2.90 -19.22 0.69
C THR A 207 3.31 -20.67 0.88
N VAL A 208 2.88 -21.53 -0.04
CA VAL A 208 3.27 -22.94 -0.07
C VAL A 208 4.05 -23.21 -1.36
N ASN A 209 5.31 -23.60 -1.21
CA ASN A 209 6.18 -23.94 -2.34
C ASN A 209 5.90 -25.36 -2.82
N ASN A 210 5.38 -25.51 -4.04
CA ASN A 210 5.21 -26.81 -4.69
C ASN A 210 6.46 -27.11 -5.54
N HIS A 211 7.54 -27.56 -4.94
CA HIS A 211 8.69 -28.08 -5.68
C HIS A 211 8.44 -29.53 -6.09
N ALA A 212 7.75 -29.72 -7.21
CA ALA A 212 7.72 -31.01 -7.89
C ALA A 212 9.00 -31.17 -8.77
N THR A 213 10.18 -31.20 -8.17
CA THR A 213 11.38 -31.65 -8.88
C THR A 213 11.65 -33.10 -8.53
N THR A 214 11.29 -33.96 -9.46
CA THR A 214 11.64 -35.39 -9.49
C THR A 214 13.17 -35.52 -9.34
N GLY A 215 13.64 -35.97 -8.16
CA GLY A 215 15.05 -36.32 -7.95
C GLY A 215 15.86 -35.46 -6.97
N SER A 216 15.34 -34.34 -6.49
CA SER A 216 16.03 -33.54 -5.46
C SER A 216 15.55 -33.90 -4.06
N LYS A 217 16.50 -34.23 -3.14
CA LYS A 217 16.23 -34.41 -1.71
C LYS A 217 15.74 -33.13 -0.98
N LEU A 218 15.48 -32.04 -1.72
CA LEU A 218 15.04 -30.74 -1.25
C LEU A 218 13.52 -30.54 -1.35
N GLY A 219 12.72 -31.59 -1.56
CA GLY A 219 11.28 -31.56 -1.62
C GLY A 219 10.59 -31.35 -0.28
N VAL A 220 10.94 -30.32 0.47
CA VAL A 220 10.15 -29.88 1.64
C VAL A 220 9.18 -28.80 1.17
N ASN A 221 7.87 -29.12 1.18
CA ASN A 221 6.83 -28.10 1.07
C ASN A 221 7.03 -27.13 2.24
N ARG A 222 7.76 -26.04 2.01
CA ARG A 222 7.95 -25.02 3.03
C ARG A 222 6.76 -24.08 2.98
N MET A 223 6.02 -24.03 4.06
CA MET A 223 5.02 -23.02 4.30
C MET A 223 5.71 -21.81 4.93
N VAL A 224 5.49 -20.65 4.38
CA VAL A 224 5.96 -19.37 4.92
C VAL A 224 4.74 -18.50 5.20
N THR A 225 4.68 -17.98 6.41
CA THR A 225 3.63 -17.04 6.82
C THR A 225 4.23 -15.67 7.06
N GLN A 226 3.56 -14.67 6.53
CA GLN A 226 3.85 -13.26 6.80
C GLN A 226 2.57 -12.59 7.29
N SER A 227 2.68 -11.73 8.27
CA SER A 227 1.57 -10.94 8.76
C SER A 227 1.95 -9.47 8.84
N ARG A 228 0.98 -8.61 8.56
CA ARG A 228 1.08 -7.17 8.72
C ARG A 228 -0.21 -6.65 9.35
N GLU A 229 -0.08 -5.79 10.32
CA GLU A 229 -1.17 -5.02 10.87
C GLU A 229 -0.86 -3.54 10.75
N MET A 230 -1.79 -2.75 10.26
CA MET A 230 -1.80 -1.29 10.30
C MET A 230 -2.99 -0.83 11.13
N LEU A 231 -2.77 0.09 12.05
CA LEU A 231 -3.79 0.68 12.92
C LEU A 231 -3.66 2.20 12.90
N VAL A 232 -4.73 2.89 12.55
CA VAL A 232 -4.86 4.34 12.72
C VAL A 232 -5.13 4.64 14.18
N THR A 233 -4.27 5.44 14.79
CA THR A 233 -4.35 5.81 16.21
C THR A 233 -5.04 7.15 16.45
N SER A 234 -4.94 8.07 15.49
CA SER A 234 -5.69 9.32 15.46
C SER A 234 -5.98 9.73 14.01
N ILE A 235 -7.08 10.43 13.78
CA ILE A 235 -7.46 10.90 12.44
C ILE A 235 -8.31 12.16 12.55
N GLN A 236 -8.09 13.08 11.62
CA GLN A 236 -8.87 14.31 11.50
C GLN A 236 -9.04 14.75 10.05
N SER A 237 -10.15 15.43 9.79
CA SER A 237 -10.33 16.15 8.52
C SER A 237 -9.55 17.46 8.56
N THR A 238 -8.80 17.74 7.49
CA THR A 238 -8.02 18.96 7.34
C THR A 238 -8.52 19.71 6.12
N PRO A 239 -9.16 20.89 6.29
CA PRO A 239 -9.83 21.59 5.20
C PRO A 239 -8.87 22.12 4.13
N GLN A 240 -7.62 22.34 4.48
CA GLN A 240 -6.61 22.81 3.54
C GLN A 240 -5.23 22.22 3.84
N ILE A 241 -4.72 21.43 2.91
CA ILE A 241 -3.38 20.86 2.97
C ILE A 241 -2.48 21.62 2.00
N ALA A 242 -1.36 22.14 2.52
CA ALA A 242 -0.42 22.88 1.69
C ALA A 242 0.18 21.99 0.60
N ALA A 243 0.14 22.43 -0.64
CA ALA A 243 0.68 21.68 -1.79
C ALA A 243 2.18 21.38 -1.65
N THR A 244 2.91 22.18 -0.87
CA THR A 244 4.33 21.99 -0.55
C THR A 244 4.62 20.71 0.25
N GLN A 245 3.62 20.14 0.93
CA GLN A 245 3.78 18.86 1.62
C GLN A 245 4.02 17.69 0.67
N PHE A 246 3.60 17.82 -0.59
CA PHE A 246 3.72 16.79 -1.62
C PHE A 246 4.87 17.07 -2.61
N VAL A 247 5.86 17.87 -2.23
CA VAL A 247 6.98 18.24 -3.10
C VAL A 247 8.29 17.83 -2.46
N VAL A 248 9.16 17.18 -3.23
CA VAL A 248 10.55 16.95 -2.83
C VAL A 248 11.28 18.29 -2.83
N PRO A 249 12.05 18.62 -1.78
CA PRO A 249 12.83 19.86 -1.75
C PRO A 249 13.80 19.95 -2.93
N ALA A 250 13.91 21.13 -3.56
CA ALA A 250 14.75 21.33 -4.73
C ALA A 250 16.25 21.07 -4.49
N SER A 251 16.69 21.08 -3.23
CA SER A 251 18.08 20.79 -2.85
C SER A 251 18.39 19.28 -2.77
N PHE A 252 17.40 18.42 -2.97
CA PHE A 252 17.57 16.96 -2.90
C PHE A 252 17.93 16.43 -4.29
N HIS A 253 18.73 15.38 -4.35
CA HIS A 253 19.12 14.74 -5.60
C HIS A 253 18.53 13.33 -5.71
N LYS A 254 18.30 12.91 -6.95
CA LYS A 254 17.76 11.59 -7.23
C LYS A 254 18.83 10.53 -7.01
N ALA A 255 18.50 9.52 -6.22
CA ALA A 255 19.31 8.30 -6.04
C ALA A 255 18.70 7.15 -6.84
N ASP A 256 19.52 6.15 -7.16
CA ASP A 256 19.02 4.93 -7.78
C ASP A 256 18.40 4.03 -6.69
N PRO A 257 17.11 3.67 -6.80
CA PRO A 257 16.45 2.86 -5.79
C PRO A 257 17.01 1.43 -5.65
N LEU A 258 17.77 0.97 -6.64
CA LEU A 258 18.32 -0.40 -6.68
C LEU A 258 19.74 -0.51 -6.13
N ILE A 259 20.45 0.61 -5.93
CA ILE A 259 21.87 0.61 -5.58
C ILE A 259 22.13 0.95 -4.11
N ASP A 260 21.21 1.64 -3.45
CA ASP A 260 21.38 2.01 -2.04
C ASP A 260 20.91 0.86 -1.13
N ASP A 261 21.85 0.13 -0.54
CA ASP A 261 21.62 -0.96 0.42
C ASP A 261 20.73 -0.56 1.62
N THR A 262 20.60 0.73 1.91
CA THR A 262 19.75 1.25 2.99
C THR A 262 18.27 1.34 2.60
N GLN A 263 17.93 1.14 1.31
CA GLN A 263 16.56 1.16 0.79
C GLN A 263 16.01 -0.26 0.49
N LYS A 264 16.57 -1.29 1.10
CA LYS A 264 16.04 -2.67 0.98
C LYS A 264 14.60 -2.80 1.48
N ALA A 265 14.18 -1.95 2.42
CA ALA A 265 12.83 -1.99 2.98
C ALA A 265 11.70 -1.73 1.94
N PRO A 266 11.78 -0.75 1.01
CA PRO A 266 10.77 -0.58 -0.02
C PRO A 266 10.63 -1.78 -0.96
N MET A 267 11.77 -2.40 -1.30
CA MET A 267 11.79 -3.59 -2.14
C MET A 267 11.25 -4.82 -1.42
N GLN A 268 11.42 -4.94 -0.11
CA GLN A 268 10.80 -6.02 0.68
C GLN A 268 9.28 -5.92 0.75
N MET A 269 8.70 -4.72 0.62
CA MET A 269 7.24 -4.58 0.48
C MET A 269 6.73 -4.96 -0.91
N LEU A 270 7.55 -4.76 -1.94
CA LEU A 270 7.24 -5.15 -3.32
C LEU A 270 7.69 -6.57 -3.63
N SER A 271 8.76 -7.01 -2.98
CA SER A 271 9.24 -8.36 -3.06
C SER A 271 8.52 -9.21 -2.01
N MET A 272 7.36 -9.70 -2.41
CA MET A 272 6.94 -11.03 -1.98
C MET A 272 7.90 -12.05 -2.62
N GLU A 273 9.22 -11.74 -2.63
CA GLU A 273 10.20 -12.63 -3.19
C GLU A 273 10.43 -13.80 -2.25
N PRO A 274 10.31 -15.02 -2.77
CA PRO A 274 10.83 -16.19 -2.06
C PRO A 274 12.35 -16.02 -1.99
N ALA A 275 12.88 -16.00 -0.75
CA ALA A 275 14.32 -16.04 -0.52
C ALA A 275 14.93 -17.20 -1.31
N ALA A 276 15.75 -16.87 -2.31
CA ALA A 276 16.62 -17.82 -2.97
C ALA A 276 17.76 -18.16 -2.02
N HIS A 277 17.75 -19.38 -1.50
CA HIS A 277 18.89 -20.05 -0.90
C HIS A 277 19.14 -21.39 -1.60
#